data_45e0df23fbebbba46e694d95a87ddbac
#
_entry.id   45e0df23fbebbba46e694d95a87ddbac
#
_cell.length_a   1.000
_cell.length_b   1.000
_cell.length_c   1.000
_cell.angle_alpha   90.00
_cell.angle_beta   90.00
_cell.angle_gamma   90.00
#
_symmetry.space_group_name_H-M   'P 1'
#
loop_
_entity.id
_entity.type
_entity.pdbx_description
1 polymer ?
#
loop_
_entity_poly.entity_id
_entity_poly.type
_entity_poly.pdbx_seq_one_letter_code
_entity_poly.pdbx_strand_id
1 'polypeptide(L)'
;AVDLAEEEEKQETVRAVNAEGTRNIAVLCRDLGAKMVYISTDYVFNGEGQEPWQPDCKDYSPLNVYGRTKLEGELAVSEILDKYFIVRIAWVFGKSGKNFIRTMLNVGKNHDRLTVVNDQIGTPTYTYDLARLLVDMIETEKYGYYHATNEGGYISWYDFSVEIFRQAAEMGHPEYDAEHLTVVPVTTEEYGISKAARPFNSRLDRSKLAENGFEPLPDWKDALS
;
A
#
# COMPACT_ATOMS: atom_id res chain seq x y z
N ALA A 1 9.07 6.56 0.95
CA ALA A 1 8.72 7.89 1.45
C ALA A 1 8.13 8.71 0.28
N VAL A 2 6.80 8.71 0.19
CA VAL A 2 6.06 9.34 -0.93
C VAL A 2 6.35 10.85 -0.99
N ASP A 3 6.25 11.55 0.14
CA ASP A 3 6.50 13.00 0.19
C ASP A 3 7.96 13.39 -0.08
N LEU A 4 8.91 12.50 0.26
CA LEU A 4 10.33 12.70 -0.04
C LEU A 4 10.60 12.66 -1.55
N ALA A 5 9.82 11.89 -2.29
CA ALA A 5 9.96 11.79 -3.74
C ALA A 5 9.59 13.09 -4.48
N GLU A 6 8.80 13.96 -3.85
CA GLU A 6 8.45 15.28 -4.41
C GLU A 6 9.54 16.33 -4.20
N GLU A 7 10.56 16.06 -3.37
CA GLU A 7 11.70 16.97 -3.21
C GLU A 7 12.58 16.93 -4.46
N GLU A 8 12.70 18.07 -5.14
CA GLU A 8 13.38 18.18 -6.45
C GLU A 8 14.78 17.53 -6.44
N GLU A 9 15.56 17.76 -5.39
CA GLU A 9 16.89 17.19 -5.20
C GLU A 9 16.92 15.67 -4.99
N LYS A 10 15.76 15.04 -4.69
CA LYS A 10 15.62 13.59 -4.46
C LYS A 10 15.03 12.84 -5.65
N GLN A 11 14.39 13.53 -6.58
CA GLN A 11 13.65 12.89 -7.69
C GLN A 11 14.56 12.00 -8.55
N GLU A 12 15.76 12.45 -8.86
CA GLU A 12 16.75 11.67 -9.61
C GLU A 12 17.13 10.38 -8.86
N THR A 13 17.40 10.47 -7.55
CA THR A 13 17.73 9.31 -6.72
C THR A 13 16.55 8.35 -6.62
N VAL A 14 15.33 8.86 -6.45
CA VAL A 14 14.11 8.04 -6.40
C VAL A 14 13.92 7.29 -7.71
N ARG A 15 14.11 7.96 -8.85
CA ARG A 15 14.01 7.34 -10.17
C ARG A 15 15.12 6.31 -10.40
N ALA A 16 16.35 6.63 -10.03
CA ALA A 16 17.47 5.70 -10.13
C ALA A 16 17.22 4.40 -9.36
N VAL A 17 16.62 4.47 -8.17
CA VAL A 17 16.28 3.29 -7.36
C VAL A 17 15.05 2.55 -7.91
N ASN A 18 13.94 3.26 -8.12
CA ASN A 18 12.65 2.63 -8.43
C ASN A 18 12.54 2.15 -9.89
N ALA A 19 13.17 2.84 -10.84
CA ALA A 19 13.09 2.53 -12.26
C ALA A 19 14.38 1.89 -12.79
N GLU A 20 15.50 2.59 -12.72
CA GLU A 20 16.76 2.11 -13.31
C GLU A 20 17.33 0.89 -12.59
N GLY A 21 17.35 0.93 -11.24
CA GLY A 21 17.76 -0.23 -10.43
C GLY A 21 16.87 -1.44 -10.68
N THR A 22 15.55 -1.24 -10.79
CA THR A 22 14.61 -2.30 -11.14
C THR A 22 14.89 -2.87 -12.53
N ARG A 23 15.12 -2.03 -13.54
CA ARG A 23 15.50 -2.45 -14.90
C ARG A 23 16.79 -3.29 -14.89
N ASN A 24 17.80 -2.87 -14.14
CA ASN A 24 19.06 -3.61 -14.05
C ASN A 24 18.86 -5.00 -13.44
N ILE A 25 18.05 -5.11 -12.40
CA ILE A 25 17.70 -6.40 -11.80
C ILE A 25 16.90 -7.26 -12.78
N ALA A 26 15.95 -6.69 -13.51
CA ALA A 26 15.16 -7.41 -14.52
C ALA A 26 16.06 -8.00 -15.63
N VAL A 27 17.05 -7.24 -16.11
CA VAL A 27 18.03 -7.72 -17.08
C VAL A 27 18.81 -8.92 -16.52
N LEU A 28 19.31 -8.80 -15.30
CA LEU A 28 20.03 -9.91 -14.64
C LEU A 28 19.14 -11.15 -14.46
N CYS A 29 17.89 -10.98 -14.06
CA CYS A 29 16.94 -12.09 -13.94
C CYS A 29 16.71 -12.78 -15.29
N ARG A 30 16.56 -12.01 -16.38
CA ARG A 30 16.46 -12.55 -17.73
C ARG A 30 17.66 -13.39 -18.10
N ASP A 31 18.85 -12.84 -17.92
CA ASP A 31 20.12 -13.47 -18.30
C ASP A 31 20.40 -14.74 -17.51
N LEU A 32 19.90 -14.82 -16.26
CA LEU A 32 19.98 -15.98 -15.38
C LEU A 32 18.79 -16.94 -15.49
N GLY A 33 17.75 -16.60 -16.23
CA GLY A 33 16.49 -17.35 -16.28
C GLY A 33 15.72 -17.36 -14.95
N ALA A 34 15.99 -16.39 -14.05
CA ALA A 34 15.40 -16.29 -12.75
C ALA A 34 14.00 -15.64 -12.78
N LYS A 35 13.16 -15.98 -11.80
CA LYS A 35 11.89 -15.28 -11.52
C LYS A 35 12.17 -13.97 -10.81
N MET A 36 11.35 -12.95 -11.06
CA MET A 36 11.41 -11.67 -10.36
C MET A 36 10.08 -11.35 -9.69
N VAL A 37 10.13 -10.95 -8.43
CA VAL A 37 8.99 -10.34 -7.74
C VAL A 37 9.26 -8.84 -7.59
N TYR A 38 8.33 -8.03 -8.07
CA TYR A 38 8.36 -6.57 -7.94
C TYR A 38 7.18 -6.08 -7.12
N ILE A 39 7.47 -5.53 -5.94
CA ILE A 39 6.45 -4.92 -5.10
C ILE A 39 6.16 -3.53 -5.63
N SER A 40 4.92 -3.30 -6.07
CA SER A 40 4.44 -2.03 -6.57
C SER A 40 3.35 -1.43 -5.70
N THR A 41 2.58 -0.51 -6.19
CA THR A 41 1.68 0.35 -5.42
C THR A 41 0.41 0.68 -6.21
N ASP A 42 -0.67 0.98 -5.50
CA ASP A 42 -1.89 1.61 -6.01
C ASP A 42 -1.64 2.98 -6.67
N TYR A 43 -0.55 3.68 -6.33
CA TYR A 43 -0.19 5.00 -6.86
C TYR A 43 0.18 5.02 -8.35
N VAL A 44 0.18 3.89 -9.03
CA VAL A 44 0.30 3.83 -10.50
C VAL A 44 -0.97 4.28 -11.22
N PHE A 45 -2.10 4.32 -10.52
CA PHE A 45 -3.40 4.78 -11.00
C PHE A 45 -3.67 6.25 -10.64
N ASN A 46 -4.70 6.87 -11.24
CA ASN A 46 -5.08 8.26 -10.97
C ASN A 46 -5.83 8.46 -9.64
N GLY A 47 -6.26 7.38 -9.00
CA GLY A 47 -6.99 7.43 -7.72
C GLY A 47 -8.41 7.98 -7.81
N GLU A 48 -9.00 8.09 -8.99
CA GLU A 48 -10.37 8.55 -9.20
C GLU A 48 -11.37 7.38 -9.20
N GLY A 49 -12.67 7.74 -9.13
CA GLY A 49 -13.75 6.76 -9.15
C GLY A 49 -13.98 6.07 -7.81
N GLN A 50 -14.81 5.02 -7.83
CA GLN A 50 -15.19 4.26 -6.63
C GLN A 50 -15.03 2.74 -6.81
N GLU A 51 -14.87 2.29 -8.05
CA GLU A 51 -14.67 0.88 -8.35
C GLU A 51 -13.23 0.44 -8.03
N PRO A 52 -13.04 -0.81 -7.57
CA PRO A 52 -11.71 -1.34 -7.34
C PRO A 52 -10.92 -1.49 -8.66
N TRP A 53 -9.68 -1.04 -8.63
CA TRP A 53 -8.74 -1.24 -9.74
C TRP A 53 -8.49 -2.72 -9.97
N GLN A 54 -8.58 -3.14 -11.23
CA GLN A 54 -8.29 -4.51 -11.63
C GLN A 54 -6.78 -4.74 -11.80
N PRO A 55 -6.22 -5.93 -11.47
CA PRO A 55 -4.79 -6.20 -11.60
C PRO A 55 -4.25 -5.97 -13.02
N ASP A 56 -5.03 -6.32 -14.03
CA ASP A 56 -4.65 -6.22 -15.43
C ASP A 56 -5.02 -4.87 -16.09
N CYS A 57 -5.58 -3.92 -15.30
CA CYS A 57 -5.85 -2.58 -15.75
C CYS A 57 -4.54 -1.85 -16.10
N LYS A 58 -4.52 -1.21 -17.27
CA LYS A 58 -3.38 -0.44 -17.80
C LYS A 58 -3.71 1.05 -17.97
N ASP A 59 -4.79 1.51 -17.37
CA ASP A 59 -5.16 2.93 -17.35
C ASP A 59 -4.34 3.66 -16.28
N TYR A 60 -3.07 3.80 -16.56
CA TYR A 60 -2.09 4.39 -15.65
C TYR A 60 -2.11 5.91 -15.75
N SER A 61 -2.20 6.56 -14.60
CA SER A 61 -2.08 8.02 -14.51
C SER A 61 -1.60 8.44 -13.11
N PRO A 62 -0.36 8.15 -12.74
CA PRO A 62 0.16 8.41 -11.41
C PRO A 62 0.18 9.89 -11.09
N LEU A 63 -0.30 10.27 -9.91
CA LEU A 63 -0.47 11.64 -9.45
C LEU A 63 0.83 12.31 -8.96
N ASN A 64 1.86 11.53 -8.66
CA ASN A 64 3.06 11.99 -7.99
C ASN A 64 4.33 11.29 -8.50
N VAL A 65 5.49 11.80 -8.11
CA VAL A 65 6.81 11.26 -8.55
C VAL A 65 7.00 9.81 -8.11
N TYR A 66 6.56 9.49 -6.88
CA TYR A 66 6.65 8.12 -6.37
C TYR A 66 5.88 7.15 -7.28
N GLY A 67 4.61 7.44 -7.58
CA GLY A 67 3.79 6.60 -8.45
C GLY A 67 4.39 6.47 -9.87
N ARG A 68 4.86 7.58 -10.45
CA ARG A 68 5.52 7.56 -11.78
C ARG A 68 6.74 6.65 -11.80
N THR A 69 7.64 6.80 -10.84
CA THR A 69 8.87 5.99 -10.82
C THR A 69 8.61 4.52 -10.52
N LYS A 70 7.58 4.21 -9.71
CA LYS A 70 7.14 2.83 -9.48
C LYS A 70 6.54 2.22 -10.75
N LEU A 71 5.74 2.98 -11.52
CA LEU A 71 5.21 2.55 -12.81
C LEU A 71 6.33 2.30 -13.84
N GLU A 72 7.33 3.18 -13.93
CA GLU A 72 8.49 2.95 -14.79
C GLU A 72 9.19 1.62 -14.46
N GLY A 73 9.27 1.26 -13.17
CA GLY A 73 9.77 -0.04 -12.73
C GLY A 73 8.89 -1.22 -13.17
N GLU A 74 7.56 -1.12 -13.02
CA GLU A 74 6.61 -2.16 -13.51
C GLU A 74 6.79 -2.41 -15.01
N LEU A 75 6.82 -1.33 -15.80
CA LEU A 75 6.96 -1.42 -17.24
C LEU A 75 8.30 -2.05 -17.63
N ALA A 76 9.39 -1.66 -16.96
CA ALA A 76 10.70 -2.26 -17.18
C ALA A 76 10.71 -3.78 -16.90
N VAL A 77 10.05 -4.23 -15.83
CA VAL A 77 9.93 -5.66 -15.50
C VAL A 77 9.14 -6.41 -16.57
N SER A 78 7.95 -5.92 -16.91
CA SER A 78 7.04 -6.60 -17.87
C SER A 78 7.54 -6.55 -19.32
N GLU A 79 8.38 -5.58 -19.69
CA GLU A 79 9.02 -5.51 -21.02
C GLU A 79 10.20 -6.50 -21.17
N ILE A 80 10.91 -6.76 -20.06
CA ILE A 80 12.18 -7.51 -20.08
C ILE A 80 11.97 -8.99 -19.77
N LEU A 81 10.99 -9.31 -18.92
CA LEU A 81 10.78 -10.64 -18.35
C LEU A 81 9.44 -11.24 -18.72
N ASP A 82 9.43 -12.56 -18.91
CA ASP A 82 8.21 -13.38 -18.93
C ASP A 82 7.89 -14.00 -17.55
N LYS A 83 8.93 -14.21 -16.72
CA LYS A 83 8.85 -14.86 -15.40
C LYS A 83 8.82 -13.84 -14.28
N TYR A 84 7.70 -13.12 -14.13
CA TYR A 84 7.59 -12.06 -13.12
C TYR A 84 6.26 -12.09 -12.38
N PHE A 85 6.30 -11.62 -11.14
CA PHE A 85 5.15 -11.22 -10.35
C PHE A 85 5.26 -9.73 -10.03
N ILE A 86 4.36 -8.91 -10.54
CA ILE A 86 4.20 -7.52 -10.14
C ILE A 86 3.04 -7.47 -9.17
N VAL A 87 3.34 -7.18 -7.89
CA VAL A 87 2.37 -7.22 -6.80
C VAL A 87 2.14 -5.81 -6.30
N ARG A 88 0.97 -5.22 -6.60
CA ARG A 88 0.57 -3.91 -6.11
C ARG A 88 -0.09 -4.05 -4.75
N ILE A 89 0.34 -3.20 -3.85
CA ILE A 89 -0.11 -3.13 -2.46
C ILE A 89 -0.47 -1.69 -2.10
N ALA A 90 -1.22 -1.53 -1.00
CA ALA A 90 -1.58 -0.23 -0.45
C ALA A 90 -1.44 -0.25 1.07
N TRP A 91 -1.22 0.92 1.69
CA TRP A 91 -1.30 1.14 3.15
C TRP A 91 -0.51 0.14 3.99
N VAL A 92 0.77 -0.01 3.66
CA VAL A 92 1.65 -1.02 4.25
C VAL A 92 1.96 -0.74 5.71
N PHE A 93 1.82 -1.75 6.55
CA PHE A 93 2.23 -1.71 7.95
C PHE A 93 2.91 -3.03 8.38
N GLY A 94 3.59 -2.98 9.51
CA GLY A 94 4.25 -4.14 10.10
C GLY A 94 4.75 -3.87 11.51
N LYS A 95 5.26 -4.92 12.16
CA LYS A 95 5.76 -4.85 13.56
C LYS A 95 6.93 -3.88 13.75
N SER A 96 7.69 -3.60 12.69
CA SER A 96 8.91 -2.79 12.76
C SER A 96 8.83 -1.56 11.87
N GLY A 97 9.69 -0.58 12.14
CA GLY A 97 9.81 0.64 11.35
C GLY A 97 8.69 1.67 11.61
N LYS A 98 8.74 2.76 10.85
CA LYS A 98 7.69 3.80 10.88
C LYS A 98 6.52 3.31 10.03
N ASN A 99 5.32 3.37 10.58
CA ASN A 99 4.09 3.10 9.86
C ASN A 99 2.93 3.90 10.45
N PHE A 100 1.78 3.86 9.80
CA PHE A 100 0.60 4.63 10.20
C PHE A 100 0.13 4.27 11.62
N ILE A 101 0.06 2.97 11.96
CA ILE A 101 -0.41 2.50 13.27
C ILE A 101 0.44 3.09 14.41
N ARG A 102 1.77 2.97 14.29
CA ARG A 102 2.69 3.53 15.31
C ARG A 102 2.60 5.04 15.40
N THR A 103 2.38 5.70 14.27
CA THR A 103 2.19 7.14 14.22
C THR A 103 0.92 7.53 14.97
N MET A 104 -0.21 6.85 14.68
CA MET A 104 -1.49 7.12 15.33
C MET A 104 -1.44 6.86 16.84
N LEU A 105 -0.88 5.74 17.27
CA LEU A 105 -0.70 5.45 18.71
C LEU A 105 0.17 6.51 19.40
N ASN A 106 1.24 6.95 18.75
CA ASN A 106 2.12 7.98 19.30
C ASN A 106 1.44 9.35 19.43
N VAL A 107 0.68 9.74 18.40
CA VAL A 107 -0.05 11.02 18.40
C VAL A 107 -1.23 10.96 19.37
N GLY A 108 -1.97 9.84 19.40
CA GLY A 108 -3.12 9.64 20.29
C GLY A 108 -2.80 9.76 21.78
N LYS A 109 -1.59 9.36 22.19
CA LYS A 109 -1.14 9.52 23.60
C LYS A 109 -1.06 10.96 24.08
N ASN A 110 -0.89 11.91 23.16
CA ASN A 110 -0.57 13.30 23.49
C ASN A 110 -1.71 14.27 23.12
N HIS A 111 -2.84 13.76 22.67
CA HIS A 111 -3.97 14.56 22.22
C HIS A 111 -5.28 13.93 22.66
N ASP A 112 -6.23 14.75 23.05
CA ASP A 112 -7.60 14.36 23.36
C ASP A 112 -8.53 14.35 22.11
N ARG A 113 -8.03 14.93 21.00
CA ARG A 113 -8.75 15.03 19.73
C ARG A 113 -7.81 14.93 18.54
N LEU A 114 -8.15 14.09 17.57
CA LEU A 114 -7.45 13.95 16.29
C LEU A 114 -8.42 14.13 15.12
N THR A 115 -7.96 14.75 14.04
CA THR A 115 -8.66 14.76 12.75
C THR A 115 -8.00 13.79 11.80
N VAL A 116 -8.80 12.96 11.13
CA VAL A 116 -8.30 11.94 10.20
C VAL A 116 -9.13 11.93 8.93
N VAL A 117 -8.45 11.82 7.81
CA VAL A 117 -9.06 11.81 6.46
C VAL A 117 -9.99 10.61 6.29
N ASN A 118 -11.22 10.86 5.77
CA ASN A 118 -12.22 9.81 5.56
C ASN A 118 -12.70 9.66 4.10
N ASP A 119 -12.15 10.43 3.18
CA ASP A 119 -12.48 10.39 1.75
C ASP A 119 -11.39 9.73 0.88
N GLN A 120 -10.33 9.21 1.48
CA GLN A 120 -9.35 8.35 0.83
C GLN A 120 -9.63 6.92 1.27
N ILE A 121 -9.96 6.04 0.31
CA ILE A 121 -10.47 4.69 0.57
C ILE A 121 -9.53 3.63 -0.01
N GLY A 122 -9.16 2.66 0.80
CA GLY A 122 -8.28 1.56 0.43
C GLY A 122 -8.39 0.39 1.40
N THR A 123 -7.37 -0.47 1.42
CA THR A 123 -7.26 -1.57 2.39
C THR A 123 -5.82 -1.67 2.88
N PRO A 124 -5.58 -1.83 4.19
CA PRO A 124 -4.24 -2.03 4.73
C PRO A 124 -3.59 -3.33 4.25
N THR A 125 -2.25 -3.34 4.23
CA THR A 125 -1.44 -4.51 3.90
C THR A 125 -0.46 -4.80 5.02
N TYR A 126 -0.62 -5.94 5.71
CA TYR A 126 0.33 -6.41 6.72
C TYR A 126 1.51 -7.12 6.07
N THR A 127 2.72 -6.67 6.36
CA THR A 127 3.94 -7.18 5.71
C THR A 127 4.20 -8.66 5.95
N TYR A 128 3.78 -9.22 7.08
CA TYR A 128 3.96 -10.63 7.39
C TYR A 128 3.06 -11.51 6.50
N ASP A 129 1.79 -11.14 6.35
CA ASP A 129 0.84 -11.86 5.50
C ASP A 129 1.26 -11.77 4.03
N LEU A 130 1.66 -10.56 3.59
CA LEU A 130 2.21 -10.38 2.25
C LEU A 130 3.43 -11.28 2.01
N ALA A 131 4.37 -11.35 2.95
CA ALA A 131 5.56 -12.17 2.80
C ALA A 131 5.23 -13.65 2.60
N ARG A 132 4.23 -14.19 3.30
CA ARG A 132 3.74 -15.57 3.11
C ARG A 132 3.21 -15.77 1.70
N LEU A 133 2.33 -14.87 1.23
CA LEU A 133 1.82 -14.93 -0.14
C LEU A 133 2.95 -14.90 -1.17
N LEU A 134 3.96 -14.05 -1.00
CA LEU A 134 5.08 -13.96 -1.94
C LEU A 134 5.89 -15.27 -2.00
N VAL A 135 6.05 -15.97 -0.87
CA VAL A 135 6.68 -17.31 -0.85
C VAL A 135 5.84 -18.29 -1.65
N ASP A 136 4.52 -18.32 -1.44
CA ASP A 136 3.64 -19.21 -2.21
C ASP A 136 3.67 -18.89 -3.71
N MET A 137 3.72 -17.60 -4.09
CA MET A 137 3.80 -17.17 -5.48
C MET A 137 5.06 -17.69 -6.19
N ILE A 138 6.23 -17.55 -5.57
CA ILE A 138 7.51 -17.95 -6.20
C ILE A 138 7.64 -19.46 -6.42
N GLU A 139 6.87 -20.27 -5.71
CA GLU A 139 6.80 -21.73 -5.92
C GLU A 139 5.98 -22.11 -7.17
N THR A 140 5.31 -21.14 -7.81
CA THR A 140 4.46 -21.35 -8.98
C THR A 140 5.03 -20.70 -10.25
N GLU A 141 4.36 -20.93 -11.38
CA GLU A 141 4.62 -20.24 -12.65
C GLU A 141 3.41 -19.36 -13.08
N LYS A 142 2.58 -18.94 -12.11
CA LYS A 142 1.38 -18.12 -12.33
C LYS A 142 1.75 -16.64 -12.43
N TYR A 143 2.60 -16.33 -13.37
CA TYR A 143 3.19 -15.00 -13.58
C TYR A 143 2.15 -13.92 -13.91
N GLY A 144 2.53 -12.66 -13.75
CA GLY A 144 1.75 -11.50 -14.14
C GLY A 144 1.53 -10.48 -13.02
N TYR A 145 0.50 -9.65 -13.21
CA TYR A 145 0.11 -8.59 -12.29
C TYR A 145 -0.87 -9.13 -11.25
N TYR A 146 -0.66 -8.75 -9.99
CA TYR A 146 -1.53 -9.08 -8.86
C TYR A 146 -1.73 -7.87 -7.96
N HIS A 147 -2.87 -7.83 -7.29
CA HIS A 147 -3.12 -6.95 -6.16
C HIS A 147 -3.17 -7.77 -4.88
N ALA A 148 -2.48 -7.31 -3.83
CA ALA A 148 -2.36 -8.05 -2.59
C ALA A 148 -2.44 -7.09 -1.38
N THR A 149 -3.65 -6.88 -0.88
CA THR A 149 -3.92 -6.25 0.42
C THR A 149 -4.61 -7.27 1.32
N ASN A 150 -4.68 -7.02 2.62
CA ASN A 150 -5.48 -7.86 3.50
C ASN A 150 -6.96 -7.82 3.13
N GLU A 151 -7.73 -8.82 3.54
CA GLU A 151 -9.20 -8.81 3.47
C GLU A 151 -9.79 -7.87 4.54
N GLY A 152 -11.11 -7.79 4.66
CA GLY A 152 -11.82 -6.95 5.63
C GLY A 152 -12.45 -5.70 5.01
N GLY A 153 -12.57 -5.66 3.66
CA GLY A 153 -13.25 -4.61 2.92
C GLY A 153 -12.41 -3.37 2.64
N TYR A 154 -13.06 -2.36 2.06
CA TYR A 154 -12.46 -1.06 1.75
C TYR A 154 -12.87 -0.06 2.81
N ILE A 155 -11.89 0.62 3.41
CA ILE A 155 -12.04 1.51 4.55
C ILE A 155 -11.34 2.85 4.30
N SER A 156 -11.70 3.87 5.08
CA SER A 156 -10.97 5.14 5.11
C SER A 156 -9.80 5.10 6.12
N TRP A 157 -8.91 6.08 6.06
CA TRP A 157 -7.91 6.28 7.11
C TRP A 157 -8.56 6.56 8.46
N TYR A 158 -9.73 7.22 8.46
CA TYR A 158 -10.54 7.43 9.67
C TYR A 158 -10.98 6.10 10.28
N ASP A 159 -11.60 5.21 9.48
CA ASP A 159 -12.05 3.89 9.95
C ASP A 159 -10.89 3.07 10.49
N PHE A 160 -9.74 3.12 9.78
CA PHE A 160 -8.53 2.42 10.21
C PHE A 160 -8.04 2.94 11.57
N SER A 161 -8.05 4.26 11.78
CA SER A 161 -7.64 4.89 13.04
C SER A 161 -8.56 4.54 14.20
N VAL A 162 -9.87 4.56 13.97
CA VAL A 162 -10.87 4.18 14.98
C VAL A 162 -10.65 2.75 15.44
N GLU A 163 -10.42 1.82 14.51
CA GLU A 163 -10.18 0.41 14.86
C GLU A 163 -8.84 0.22 15.59
N ILE A 164 -7.77 0.91 15.20
CA ILE A 164 -6.48 0.89 15.90
C ILE A 164 -6.66 1.29 17.37
N PHE A 165 -7.35 2.38 17.63
CA PHE A 165 -7.57 2.88 19.00
C PHE A 165 -8.50 1.98 19.80
N ARG A 166 -9.55 1.47 19.16
CA ARG A 166 -10.46 0.50 19.79
C ARG A 166 -9.71 -0.74 20.31
N GLN A 167 -8.89 -1.36 19.44
CA GLN A 167 -8.11 -2.54 19.83
C GLN A 167 -7.06 -2.20 20.90
N ALA A 168 -6.38 -1.06 20.79
CA ALA A 168 -5.42 -0.63 21.80
C ALA A 168 -6.08 -0.44 23.18
N ALA A 169 -7.26 0.15 23.24
CA ALA A 169 -8.03 0.29 24.49
C ALA A 169 -8.41 -1.09 25.07
N GLU A 170 -8.87 -2.02 24.24
CA GLU A 170 -9.19 -3.40 24.66
C GLU A 170 -7.96 -4.17 25.16
N MET A 171 -6.76 -3.86 24.66
CA MET A 171 -5.48 -4.40 25.13
C MET A 171 -5.00 -3.81 26.45
N GLY A 172 -5.76 -2.91 27.08
CA GLY A 172 -5.45 -2.33 28.38
C GLY A 172 -4.77 -0.95 28.30
N HIS A 173 -4.96 -0.22 27.22
CA HIS A 173 -4.47 1.12 27.01
C HIS A 173 -5.64 2.14 27.02
N PRO A 174 -6.19 2.49 28.21
CA PRO A 174 -7.39 3.31 28.31
C PRO A 174 -7.19 4.74 27.77
N GLU A 175 -5.97 5.20 27.60
CA GLU A 175 -5.67 6.47 26.96
C GLU A 175 -6.18 6.60 25.52
N TYR A 176 -6.59 5.49 24.90
CA TYR A 176 -7.13 5.44 23.55
C TYR A 176 -8.64 5.20 23.48
N ASP A 177 -9.31 5.05 24.62
CA ASP A 177 -10.76 4.86 24.60
C ASP A 177 -11.52 6.15 24.24
N ALA A 178 -12.82 6.01 23.96
CA ALA A 178 -13.66 7.13 23.49
C ALA A 178 -13.90 8.22 24.56
N GLU A 179 -13.57 7.97 25.83
CA GLU A 179 -13.65 8.97 26.91
C GLU A 179 -12.42 9.89 26.91
N HIS A 180 -11.27 9.37 26.45
CA HIS A 180 -9.99 10.09 26.47
C HIS A 180 -9.59 10.65 25.10
N LEU A 181 -9.94 9.96 24.01
CA LEU A 181 -9.54 10.33 22.66
C LEU A 181 -10.72 10.36 21.68
N THR A 182 -10.98 11.53 21.13
CA THR A 182 -11.97 11.73 20.06
C THR A 182 -11.31 11.75 18.70
N VAL A 183 -11.69 10.85 17.81
CA VAL A 183 -11.26 10.85 16.40
C VAL A 183 -12.36 11.47 15.54
N VAL A 184 -12.04 12.50 14.77
CA VAL A 184 -12.99 13.26 13.95
C VAL A 184 -12.69 13.04 12.49
N PRO A 185 -13.67 12.58 11.67
CA PRO A 185 -13.49 12.47 10.23
C PRO A 185 -13.44 13.85 9.59
N VAL A 186 -12.52 14.02 8.63
CA VAL A 186 -12.40 15.22 7.81
C VAL A 186 -12.14 14.83 6.36
N THR A 187 -12.45 15.72 5.42
CA THR A 187 -12.07 15.53 4.02
C THR A 187 -10.58 15.79 3.82
N THR A 188 -10.04 15.35 2.69
CA THR A 188 -8.66 15.68 2.28
C THR A 188 -8.46 17.19 2.18
N GLU A 189 -9.46 17.92 1.70
CA GLU A 189 -9.43 19.39 1.59
C GLU A 189 -9.36 20.06 2.96
N GLU A 190 -10.18 19.60 3.92
CA GLU A 190 -10.21 20.13 5.30
C GLU A 190 -8.93 19.79 6.06
N TYR A 191 -8.32 18.62 5.78
CA TYR A 191 -7.07 18.19 6.41
C TYR A 191 -5.88 19.07 6.00
N GLY A 192 -5.90 19.57 4.77
CA GLY A 192 -4.87 20.45 4.23
C GLY A 192 -3.92 19.77 3.25
N ILE A 193 -2.98 20.55 2.75
CA ILE A 193 -2.10 20.16 1.63
C ILE A 193 -0.98 19.23 2.14
N SER A 194 -0.85 18.06 1.51
CA SER A 194 0.36 17.23 1.58
C SER A 194 1.28 17.53 0.39
N LYS A 195 2.61 17.29 0.52
CA LYS A 195 3.57 17.50 -0.58
C LYS A 195 3.21 16.65 -1.82
N ALA A 196 2.89 15.38 -1.60
CA ALA A 196 2.46 14.47 -2.64
C ALA A 196 0.93 14.39 -2.70
N ALA A 197 0.35 14.51 -3.90
CA ALA A 197 -1.05 14.21 -4.12
C ALA A 197 -1.32 12.72 -3.79
N ARG A 198 -2.37 12.47 -3.01
CA ARG A 198 -2.77 11.12 -2.60
C ARG A 198 -4.03 10.69 -3.32
N PRO A 199 -4.14 9.44 -3.77
CA PRO A 199 -5.34 8.95 -4.43
C PRO A 199 -6.52 8.89 -3.45
N PHE A 200 -7.71 9.31 -3.92
CA PHE A 200 -8.97 9.09 -3.20
C PHE A 200 -9.40 7.63 -3.27
N ASN A 201 -9.13 6.97 -4.40
CA ASN A 201 -9.45 5.58 -4.64
C ASN A 201 -8.18 4.71 -4.69
N SER A 202 -7.87 4.08 -3.58
CA SER A 202 -6.82 3.06 -3.42
C SER A 202 -7.39 1.63 -3.31
N ARG A 203 -8.64 1.43 -3.78
CA ARG A 203 -9.26 0.10 -3.77
C ARG A 203 -8.59 -0.78 -4.83
N LEU A 204 -8.06 -1.90 -4.40
CA LEU A 204 -7.41 -2.88 -5.26
C LEU A 204 -8.25 -4.16 -5.27
N ASP A 205 -8.69 -4.61 -6.45
CA ASP A 205 -9.35 -5.90 -6.60
C ASP A 205 -8.35 -7.03 -6.41
N ARG A 206 -8.69 -8.00 -5.58
CA ARG A 206 -7.84 -9.14 -5.19
C ARG A 206 -8.32 -10.48 -5.73
N SER A 207 -9.41 -10.50 -6.50
CA SER A 207 -10.06 -11.73 -6.98
C SER A 207 -9.09 -12.66 -7.71
N LYS A 208 -8.15 -12.09 -8.46
CA LYS A 208 -7.14 -12.82 -9.22
C LYS A 208 -6.23 -13.71 -8.34
N LEU A 209 -6.06 -13.42 -7.05
CA LEU A 209 -5.35 -14.31 -6.13
C LEU A 209 -6.09 -15.66 -6.02
N ALA A 210 -7.35 -15.63 -5.66
CA ALA A 210 -8.18 -16.83 -5.51
C ALA A 210 -8.38 -17.57 -6.86
N GLU A 211 -8.59 -16.84 -7.96
CA GLU A 211 -8.69 -17.41 -9.31
C GLU A 211 -7.45 -18.22 -9.71
N ASN A 212 -6.29 -17.82 -9.21
CA ASN A 212 -5.03 -18.51 -9.41
C ASN A 212 -4.69 -19.50 -8.27
N GLY A 213 -5.62 -19.73 -7.33
CA GLY A 213 -5.46 -20.69 -6.23
C GLY A 213 -4.47 -20.25 -5.16
N PHE A 214 -4.25 -18.94 -5.01
CA PHE A 214 -3.56 -18.38 -3.85
C PHE A 214 -4.56 -18.10 -2.74
N GLU A 215 -4.18 -18.39 -1.50
CA GLU A 215 -4.97 -18.03 -0.32
C GLU A 215 -5.01 -16.49 -0.18
N PRO A 216 -6.19 -15.89 -0.01
CA PRO A 216 -6.30 -14.47 0.34
C PRO A 216 -5.56 -14.16 1.64
N LEU A 217 -5.10 -12.91 1.79
CA LEU A 217 -4.55 -12.47 3.06
C LEU A 217 -5.67 -12.41 4.11
N PRO A 218 -5.37 -12.66 5.41
CA PRO A 218 -6.36 -12.52 6.49
C PRO A 218 -7.02 -11.15 6.55
N ASP A 219 -8.07 -11.01 7.36
CA ASP A 219 -8.67 -9.70 7.64
C ASP A 219 -7.64 -8.77 8.29
N TRP A 220 -7.57 -7.52 7.84
CA TRP A 220 -6.61 -6.54 8.36
C TRP A 220 -6.79 -6.26 9.86
N LYS A 221 -7.99 -6.47 10.40
CA LYS A 221 -8.27 -6.30 11.85
C LYS A 221 -7.52 -7.34 12.69
N ASP A 222 -7.42 -8.57 12.17
CA ASP A 222 -6.69 -9.64 12.86
C ASP A 222 -5.19 -9.33 12.92
N ALA A 223 -4.67 -8.62 11.94
CA ALA A 223 -3.27 -8.24 11.86
C ALA A 223 -2.87 -7.07 12.78
N LEU A 224 -3.85 -6.41 13.44
CA LEU A 224 -3.61 -5.35 14.44
C LEU A 224 -3.31 -5.93 15.84
N SER A 225 -3.77 -7.15 16.11
CA SER A 225 -3.66 -7.83 17.41
C SER A 225 -2.25 -8.35 17.73
#